data_b56ff4cde05e2d97b14f111bd241bcd5
#
_entry.id   b56ff4cde05e2d97b14f111bd241bcd5
#
_cell.length_a   1.000
_cell.length_b   1.000
_cell.length_c   1.000
_cell.angle_alpha   90.00
_cell.angle_beta   90.00
_cell.angle_gamma   90.00
#
_symmetry.space_group_name_H-M   'P 1'
#
loop_
_entity.id
_entity.type
_entity.pdbx_description
1 polymer ?
#
loop_
_entity_poly.entity_id
_entity_poly.type
_entity_poly.pdbx_seq_one_letter_code
_entity_poly.pdbx_strand_id
1 'polypeptide(L)'
;MTPETPLKKAPLLTPLLLLFMFAMILANLGGNMYGPLEALYLQDLGAGVVQIGVFYTLSRIIPLLLQILGGWVSDSLGRLRAIAIGSVVGVLGYVPLILASSWEWVLLASALGAITHALIGPSFDAFIADHSAPENRARLFGITQTLYGVVGVIGPVMGGFLVENLDFKRMLMAAALLYLMATIIRVSMAREASKSMETSRSQLSFSSLKTNLGAMIGLTLAGGLFTWILLTDGVRDIFFSMSFSFLSVYMQDIAGLTISQIGLMSSIFGVAMMAVMIPAGWLADKFGERLNIAISFLLMSVSIGMIATVPPNSPAWVYGVGWIIAGIGVGLATPAYQPLISKAVPQRLRGVAYGLFSTSLGLVSLPAPMIGGYLWEKVSPQFPFMLTAAISLLTIVPAWLKFKVSGDVNETPPVEDQPAAPVSE
;
A
#
# COMPACT_ATOMS: atom_id res chain seq x y z
N MET A 1 -52.88 9.36 17.36
CA MET A 1 -51.73 8.84 16.61
C MET A 1 -51.35 9.88 15.55
N THR A 2 -50.37 10.70 15.85
CA THR A 2 -49.78 11.63 14.87
C THR A 2 -48.92 10.84 13.92
N PRO A 3 -49.02 11.02 12.59
CA PRO A 3 -48.16 10.31 11.64
C PRO A 3 -46.73 10.80 11.83
N GLU A 4 -45.82 9.88 12.21
CA GLU A 4 -44.38 10.13 12.21
C GLU A 4 -43.99 10.53 10.80
N THR A 5 -43.52 11.75 10.61
CA THR A 5 -42.91 12.23 9.39
C THR A 5 -41.68 11.37 9.12
N PRO A 6 -41.55 10.73 7.94
CA PRO A 6 -40.39 9.90 7.65
C PRO A 6 -39.13 10.77 7.70
N LEU A 7 -38.23 10.46 8.64
CA LEU A 7 -36.91 11.09 8.74
C LEU A 7 -36.23 11.03 7.37
N LYS A 8 -36.03 12.17 6.74
CA LYS A 8 -35.26 12.28 5.48
C LYS A 8 -33.89 11.63 5.74
N LYS A 9 -33.63 10.49 5.09
CA LYS A 9 -32.32 9.83 5.13
C LYS A 9 -31.26 10.86 4.74
N ALA A 10 -30.30 11.12 5.63
CA ALA A 10 -29.19 12.01 5.33
C ALA A 10 -28.48 11.56 4.05
N PRO A 11 -28.08 12.47 3.15
CA PRO A 11 -27.44 12.11 1.91
C PRO A 11 -26.15 11.34 2.21
N LEU A 12 -25.88 10.28 1.44
CA LEU A 12 -24.67 9.45 1.58
C LEU A 12 -23.39 10.27 1.45
N LEU A 13 -23.40 11.23 0.53
CA LEU A 13 -22.29 12.13 0.24
C LEU A 13 -22.69 13.55 0.60
N THR A 14 -22.10 14.08 1.68
CA THR A 14 -22.21 15.49 2.02
C THR A 14 -21.31 16.35 1.13
N PRO A 15 -21.58 17.65 0.93
CA PRO A 15 -20.69 18.56 0.20
C PRO A 15 -19.24 18.53 0.73
N LEU A 16 -19.08 18.40 2.04
CA LEU A 16 -17.77 18.29 2.69
C LEU A 16 -17.02 17.02 2.28
N LEU A 17 -17.71 15.85 2.26
CA LEU A 17 -17.14 14.60 1.81
C LEU A 17 -16.79 14.60 0.32
N LEU A 18 -17.64 15.21 -0.52
CA LEU A 18 -17.37 15.37 -1.95
C LEU A 18 -16.11 16.21 -2.19
N LEU A 19 -15.99 17.34 -1.51
CA LEU A 19 -14.81 18.21 -1.61
C LEU A 19 -13.55 17.49 -1.11
N PHE A 20 -13.67 16.72 -0.04
CA PHE A 20 -12.59 15.91 0.52
C PHE A 20 -12.13 14.82 -0.47
N MET A 21 -13.07 14.08 -1.07
CA MET A 21 -12.78 13.06 -2.09
C MET A 21 -12.19 13.68 -3.36
N PHE A 22 -12.65 14.84 -3.78
CA PHE A 22 -12.07 15.55 -4.91
C PHE A 22 -10.61 15.95 -4.66
N ALA A 23 -10.31 16.51 -3.48
CA ALA A 23 -8.93 16.79 -3.10
C ALA A 23 -8.06 15.53 -3.02
N MET A 24 -8.65 14.40 -2.63
CA MET A 24 -7.99 13.09 -2.65
C MET A 24 -7.62 12.68 -4.09
N ILE A 25 -8.56 12.77 -5.02
CA ILE A 25 -8.34 12.43 -6.43
C ILE A 25 -7.17 13.24 -7.01
N LEU A 26 -7.18 14.56 -6.82
CA LEU A 26 -6.13 15.44 -7.33
C LEU A 26 -4.74 15.07 -6.77
N ALA A 27 -4.63 14.88 -5.45
CA ALA A 27 -3.37 14.55 -4.82
C ALA A 27 -2.82 13.18 -5.27
N ASN A 28 -3.69 12.16 -5.31
CA ASN A 28 -3.28 10.81 -5.69
C ASN A 28 -3.00 10.67 -7.19
N LEU A 29 -3.67 11.46 -8.04
CA LEU A 29 -3.39 11.47 -9.47
C LEU A 29 -1.94 11.90 -9.73
N GLY A 30 -1.47 13.00 -9.10
CA GLY A 30 -0.08 13.43 -9.19
C GLY A 30 0.92 12.36 -8.73
N GLY A 31 0.66 11.72 -7.59
CA GLY A 31 1.51 10.63 -7.08
C GLY A 31 1.55 9.41 -7.99
N ASN A 32 0.41 9.00 -8.56
CA ASN A 32 0.34 7.87 -9.47
C ASN A 32 0.92 8.14 -10.87
N MET A 33 1.04 9.41 -11.28
CA MET A 33 1.78 9.77 -12.50
C MET A 33 3.27 9.48 -12.36
N TYR A 34 3.83 9.70 -11.16
CA TYR A 34 5.25 9.58 -10.89
C TYR A 34 5.65 8.19 -10.40
N GLY A 35 4.90 7.59 -9.45
CA GLY A 35 5.31 6.39 -8.73
C GLY A 35 5.82 5.23 -9.59
N PRO A 36 5.09 4.78 -10.62
CA PRO A 36 5.55 3.70 -11.50
C PRO A 36 6.79 4.03 -12.33
N LEU A 37 7.12 5.31 -12.47
CA LEU A 37 8.23 5.82 -13.29
C LEU A 37 9.42 6.29 -12.43
N GLU A 38 9.34 6.16 -11.10
CA GLU A 38 10.36 6.66 -10.17
C GLU A 38 11.75 6.10 -10.46
N ALA A 39 11.87 4.80 -10.71
CA ALA A 39 13.16 4.19 -11.04
C ALA A 39 13.75 4.74 -12.36
N LEU A 40 12.90 5.03 -13.34
CA LEU A 40 13.33 5.65 -14.60
C LEU A 40 13.78 7.11 -14.40
N TYR A 41 13.13 7.83 -13.49
CA TYR A 41 13.56 9.17 -13.12
C TYR A 41 14.92 9.18 -12.42
N LEU A 42 15.15 8.21 -11.52
CA LEU A 42 16.47 8.04 -10.89
C LEU A 42 17.55 7.77 -11.94
N GLN A 43 17.24 6.95 -12.95
CA GLN A 43 18.12 6.67 -14.07
C GLN A 43 18.36 7.92 -14.93
N ASP A 44 17.33 8.72 -15.23
CA ASP A 44 17.45 10.02 -15.93
C ASP A 44 18.35 11.00 -15.18
N LEU A 45 18.38 10.93 -13.84
CA LEU A 45 19.29 11.68 -12.97
C LEU A 45 20.68 11.06 -12.82
N GLY A 46 21.01 10.06 -13.63
CA GLY A 46 22.33 9.41 -13.68
C GLY A 46 22.56 8.29 -12.68
N ALA A 47 21.52 7.78 -12.00
CA ALA A 47 21.68 6.64 -11.13
C ALA A 47 21.87 5.34 -11.92
N GLY A 48 22.93 4.59 -11.61
CA GLY A 48 23.07 3.19 -12.05
C GLY A 48 22.14 2.26 -11.25
N VAL A 49 21.99 1.02 -11.73
CA VAL A 49 21.04 0.05 -11.15
C VAL A 49 21.32 -0.23 -9.66
N VAL A 50 22.59 -0.34 -9.25
CA VAL A 50 22.95 -0.50 -7.82
C VAL A 50 22.53 0.73 -7.01
N GLN A 51 22.71 1.94 -7.54
CA GLN A 51 22.31 3.19 -6.87
C GLN A 51 20.79 3.28 -6.72
N ILE A 52 20.02 2.83 -7.72
CA ILE A 52 18.56 2.69 -7.63
C ILE A 52 18.19 1.71 -6.51
N GLY A 53 18.89 0.59 -6.38
CA GLY A 53 18.72 -0.35 -5.28
C GLY A 53 19.01 0.26 -3.91
N VAL A 54 20.10 1.03 -3.79
CA VAL A 54 20.44 1.78 -2.57
C VAL A 54 19.36 2.82 -2.25
N PHE A 55 18.89 3.55 -3.26
CA PHE A 55 17.80 4.51 -3.09
C PHE A 55 16.55 3.86 -2.49
N TYR A 56 16.06 2.75 -3.07
CA TYR A 56 14.87 2.06 -2.55
C TYR A 56 15.09 1.44 -1.17
N THR A 57 16.30 1.04 -0.83
CA THR A 57 16.64 0.58 0.51
C THR A 57 16.56 1.75 1.52
N LEU A 58 17.19 2.88 1.22
CA LEU A 58 17.24 4.04 2.12
C LEU A 58 15.86 4.71 2.24
N SER A 59 15.12 4.85 1.14
CA SER A 59 13.80 5.50 1.12
C SER A 59 12.75 4.79 1.97
N ARG A 60 12.92 3.48 2.26
CA ARG A 60 12.03 2.70 3.13
C ARG A 60 12.30 2.85 4.62
N ILE A 61 13.48 3.34 5.02
CA ILE A 61 13.85 3.46 6.44
C ILE A 61 12.94 4.48 7.14
N ILE A 62 12.74 5.65 6.54
CA ILE A 62 11.97 6.74 7.16
C ILE A 62 10.49 6.36 7.33
N PRO A 63 9.78 5.80 6.33
CA PRO A 63 8.41 5.30 6.51
C PRO A 63 8.28 4.29 7.64
N LEU A 64 9.22 3.34 7.76
CA LEU A 64 9.21 2.33 8.84
C LEU A 64 9.33 2.96 10.23
N LEU A 65 10.20 3.96 10.38
CA LEU A 65 10.35 4.70 11.63
C LEU A 65 9.12 5.54 11.96
N LEU A 66 8.52 6.17 10.96
CA LEU A 66 7.35 7.04 11.12
C LEU A 66 6.03 6.28 11.27
N GLN A 67 5.96 5.03 10.84
CA GLN A 67 4.73 4.22 10.94
C GLN A 67 4.24 4.08 12.39
N ILE A 68 5.17 4.02 13.34
CA ILE A 68 4.87 3.95 14.77
C ILE A 68 4.36 5.30 15.30
N LEU A 69 4.84 6.43 14.77
CA LEU A 69 4.55 7.77 15.26
C LEU A 69 3.34 8.42 14.59
N GLY A 70 3.00 8.02 13.37
CA GLY A 70 2.00 8.71 12.54
C GLY A 70 0.58 8.71 13.14
N GLY A 71 0.13 7.60 13.70
CA GLY A 71 -1.16 7.49 14.35
C GLY A 71 -1.29 8.45 15.55
N TRP A 72 -0.26 8.55 16.37
CA TRP A 72 -0.23 9.44 17.53
C TRP A 72 -0.30 10.93 17.16
N VAL A 73 0.48 11.32 16.15
CA VAL A 73 0.48 12.72 15.68
C VAL A 73 -0.89 13.10 15.12
N SER A 74 -1.53 12.19 14.38
CA SER A 74 -2.90 12.38 13.86
C SER A 74 -3.92 12.63 14.98
N ASP A 75 -3.86 11.84 16.05
CA ASP A 75 -4.79 11.94 17.18
C ASP A 75 -4.57 13.21 18.01
N SER A 76 -3.31 13.68 18.12
CA SER A 76 -2.95 14.86 18.90
C SER A 76 -3.27 16.19 18.20
N LEU A 77 -3.14 16.26 16.87
CA LEU A 77 -3.35 17.46 16.07
C LEU A 77 -4.80 17.66 15.61
N GLY A 78 -5.58 16.59 15.60
CA GLY A 78 -6.91 16.54 14.97
C GLY A 78 -6.84 16.25 13.47
N ARG A 79 -7.82 15.46 12.95
CA ARG A 79 -7.81 14.85 11.60
C ARG A 79 -7.50 15.84 10.47
N LEU A 80 -8.29 16.88 10.32
CA LEU A 80 -8.13 17.85 9.22
C LEU A 80 -6.86 18.68 9.32
N ARG A 81 -6.40 18.99 10.54
CA ARG A 81 -5.13 19.71 10.73
C ARG A 81 -3.94 18.85 10.35
N ALA A 82 -3.94 17.57 10.75
CA ALA A 82 -2.88 16.62 10.36
C ALA A 82 -2.82 16.45 8.84
N ILE A 83 -3.99 16.33 8.17
CA ILE A 83 -4.09 16.27 6.71
C ILE A 83 -3.57 17.55 6.05
N ALA A 84 -3.92 18.72 6.58
CA ALA A 84 -3.46 20.01 6.03
C ALA A 84 -1.94 20.16 6.15
N ILE A 85 -1.36 19.89 7.33
CA ILE A 85 0.08 19.96 7.56
C ILE A 85 0.81 18.93 6.67
N GLY A 86 0.34 17.68 6.65
CA GLY A 86 0.89 16.64 5.79
C GLY A 86 0.83 17.03 4.31
N SER A 87 -0.25 17.69 3.86
CA SER A 87 -0.38 18.15 2.47
C SER A 87 0.60 19.27 2.14
N VAL A 88 0.86 20.21 3.06
CA VAL A 88 1.89 21.25 2.86
C VAL A 88 3.28 20.62 2.74
N VAL A 89 3.61 19.66 3.62
CA VAL A 89 4.87 18.91 3.52
C VAL A 89 4.96 18.15 2.20
N GLY A 90 3.85 17.59 1.72
CA GLY A 90 3.79 16.90 0.43
C GLY A 90 4.06 17.82 -0.76
N VAL A 91 3.53 19.06 -0.76
CA VAL A 91 3.89 20.07 -1.78
C VAL A 91 5.39 20.37 -1.74
N LEU A 92 5.95 20.55 -0.53
CA LEU A 92 7.40 20.78 -0.37
C LEU A 92 8.22 19.60 -0.88
N GLY A 93 7.69 18.37 -0.85
CA GLY A 93 8.33 17.18 -1.41
C GLY A 93 8.52 17.23 -2.93
N TYR A 94 7.69 17.97 -3.67
CA TYR A 94 7.88 18.16 -5.11
C TYR A 94 9.02 19.11 -5.45
N VAL A 95 9.43 20.00 -4.52
CA VAL A 95 10.52 20.94 -4.76
C VAL A 95 11.85 20.22 -5.05
N PRO A 96 12.37 19.32 -4.18
CA PRO A 96 13.57 18.57 -4.49
C PRO A 96 13.42 17.66 -5.71
N LEU A 97 12.22 17.12 -6.01
CA LEU A 97 12.00 16.36 -7.25
C LEU A 97 12.21 17.23 -8.49
N ILE A 98 11.60 18.41 -8.57
CA ILE A 98 11.68 19.30 -9.75
C ILE A 98 13.07 19.91 -9.90
N LEU A 99 13.73 20.24 -8.79
CA LEU A 99 15.06 20.85 -8.78
C LEU A 99 16.20 19.83 -8.79
N ALA A 100 15.91 18.53 -8.75
CA ALA A 100 16.91 17.48 -8.72
C ALA A 100 17.94 17.64 -9.86
N SER A 101 19.20 17.67 -9.48
CA SER A 101 20.37 17.60 -10.38
C SER A 101 21.08 16.25 -10.30
N SER A 102 20.74 15.44 -9.30
CA SER A 102 21.22 14.08 -9.07
C SER A 102 20.21 13.27 -8.30
N TRP A 103 20.32 11.94 -8.32
CA TRP A 103 19.35 11.02 -7.72
C TRP A 103 19.23 11.16 -6.19
N GLU A 104 20.25 11.67 -5.49
CA GLU A 104 20.24 11.87 -4.04
C GLU A 104 19.17 12.88 -3.59
N TRP A 105 18.83 13.87 -4.44
CA TRP A 105 17.75 14.82 -4.15
C TRP A 105 16.39 14.13 -4.00
N VAL A 106 16.20 13.00 -4.69
CA VAL A 106 14.97 12.21 -4.61
C VAL A 106 14.83 11.55 -3.24
N LEU A 107 15.92 11.25 -2.51
CA LEU A 107 15.86 10.77 -1.12
C LEU A 107 15.22 11.82 -0.19
N LEU A 108 15.53 13.11 -0.39
CA LEU A 108 14.89 14.18 0.39
C LEU A 108 13.40 14.25 0.09
N ALA A 109 13.01 14.13 -1.17
CA ALA A 109 11.61 14.07 -1.57
C ALA A 109 10.89 12.87 -0.93
N SER A 110 11.51 11.69 -0.95
CA SER A 110 10.97 10.48 -0.33
C SER A 110 10.81 10.62 1.18
N ALA A 111 11.76 11.30 1.85
CA ALA A 111 11.66 11.61 3.28
C ALA A 111 10.45 12.51 3.60
N LEU A 112 10.25 13.58 2.82
CA LEU A 112 9.09 14.47 2.94
C LEU A 112 7.78 13.72 2.60
N GLY A 113 7.81 12.86 1.60
CA GLY A 113 6.69 11.96 1.25
C GLY A 113 6.33 11.01 2.38
N ALA A 114 7.31 10.45 3.08
CA ALA A 114 7.09 9.59 4.24
C ALA A 114 6.39 10.32 5.39
N ILE A 115 6.83 11.55 5.70
CA ILE A 115 6.16 12.42 6.71
C ILE A 115 4.73 12.72 6.28
N THR A 116 4.54 13.06 5.00
CA THR A 116 3.21 13.31 4.42
C THR A 116 2.30 12.11 4.61
N HIS A 117 2.77 10.91 4.27
CA HIS A 117 1.99 9.68 4.35
C HIS A 117 1.65 9.31 5.79
N ALA A 118 2.59 9.49 6.72
CA ALA A 118 2.38 9.24 8.15
C ALA A 118 1.30 10.16 8.76
N LEU A 119 1.19 11.40 8.28
CA LEU A 119 0.18 12.36 8.75
C LEU A 119 -1.17 12.16 8.08
N ILE A 120 -1.18 11.92 6.76
CA ILE A 120 -2.43 11.90 5.97
C ILE A 120 -3.13 10.55 6.11
N GLY A 121 -2.44 9.42 5.99
CA GLY A 121 -3.04 8.09 5.93
C GLY A 121 -4.03 7.81 7.07
N PRO A 122 -3.58 7.76 8.34
CA PRO A 122 -4.46 7.50 9.47
C PRO A 122 -5.55 8.55 9.65
N SER A 123 -5.22 9.83 9.37
CA SER A 123 -6.18 10.93 9.49
C SER A 123 -7.28 10.86 8.45
N PHE A 124 -6.98 10.36 7.25
CA PHE A 124 -7.91 10.22 6.15
C PHE A 124 -8.99 9.19 6.47
N ASP A 125 -8.58 7.98 6.87
CA ASP A 125 -9.51 6.90 7.21
C ASP A 125 -10.39 7.27 8.40
N ALA A 126 -9.80 7.90 9.42
CA ALA A 126 -10.53 8.39 10.57
C ALA A 126 -11.54 9.50 10.20
N PHE A 127 -11.17 10.42 9.32
CA PHE A 127 -12.09 11.48 8.86
C PHE A 127 -13.32 10.91 8.16
N ILE A 128 -13.13 9.91 7.28
CA ILE A 128 -14.24 9.22 6.61
C ILE A 128 -15.13 8.51 7.64
N ALA A 129 -14.52 7.82 8.61
CA ALA A 129 -15.26 7.12 9.66
C ALA A 129 -16.09 8.07 10.53
N ASP A 130 -15.52 9.23 10.91
CA ASP A 130 -16.16 10.24 11.77
C ASP A 130 -17.31 10.97 11.06
N HIS A 131 -17.25 11.11 9.71
CA HIS A 131 -18.28 11.81 8.91
C HIS A 131 -19.21 10.84 8.18
N SER A 132 -19.22 9.57 8.56
CA SER A 132 -20.10 8.54 8.01
C SER A 132 -21.05 7.97 9.07
N ALA A 133 -22.35 7.87 8.76
CA ALA A 133 -23.27 7.09 9.59
C ALA A 133 -22.83 5.63 9.62
N PRO A 134 -22.99 4.91 10.76
CA PRO A 134 -22.55 3.51 10.89
C PRO A 134 -23.03 2.61 9.76
N GLU A 135 -24.29 2.80 9.30
CA GLU A 135 -24.93 2.01 8.25
C GLU A 135 -24.33 2.26 6.86
N ASN A 136 -23.73 3.44 6.65
CA ASN A 136 -23.17 3.87 5.36
C ASN A 136 -21.65 3.79 5.30
N ARG A 137 -20.98 3.53 6.42
CA ARG A 137 -19.52 3.57 6.53
C ARG A 137 -18.83 2.64 5.55
N ALA A 138 -19.23 1.37 5.50
CA ALA A 138 -18.65 0.40 4.57
C ALA A 138 -18.81 0.84 3.11
N ARG A 139 -19.96 1.43 2.74
CA ARG A 139 -20.21 1.94 1.39
C ARG A 139 -19.32 3.13 1.05
N LEU A 140 -19.09 4.05 1.99
CA LEU A 140 -18.20 5.20 1.79
C LEU A 140 -16.73 4.77 1.63
N PHE A 141 -16.26 3.83 2.44
CA PHE A 141 -14.95 3.23 2.24
C PHE A 141 -14.84 2.54 0.88
N GLY A 142 -15.86 1.81 0.45
CA GLY A 142 -15.91 1.19 -0.87
C GLY A 142 -15.81 2.22 -2.02
N ILE A 143 -16.53 3.33 -1.95
CA ILE A 143 -16.43 4.43 -2.91
C ILE A 143 -15.01 5.01 -2.92
N THR A 144 -14.42 5.26 -1.75
CA THR A 144 -13.06 5.78 -1.64
C THR A 144 -12.03 4.84 -2.28
N GLN A 145 -12.12 3.53 -1.99
CA GLN A 145 -11.21 2.54 -2.58
C GLN A 145 -11.39 2.45 -4.11
N THR A 146 -12.62 2.56 -4.61
CA THR A 146 -12.88 2.62 -6.06
C THR A 146 -12.22 3.86 -6.69
N LEU A 147 -12.33 5.02 -6.05
CA LEU A 147 -11.66 6.24 -6.53
C LEU A 147 -10.14 6.11 -6.53
N TYR A 148 -9.54 5.51 -5.49
CA TYR A 148 -8.11 5.19 -5.48
C TYR A 148 -7.72 4.28 -6.65
N GLY A 149 -8.50 3.23 -6.92
CA GLY A 149 -8.27 2.33 -8.03
C GLY A 149 -8.32 3.04 -9.39
N VAL A 150 -9.34 3.87 -9.61
CA VAL A 150 -9.49 4.64 -10.86
C VAL A 150 -8.30 5.58 -11.08
N VAL A 151 -7.87 6.28 -10.04
CA VAL A 151 -6.70 7.16 -10.09
C VAL A 151 -5.40 6.36 -10.33
N GLY A 152 -5.29 5.18 -9.71
CA GLY A 152 -4.17 4.25 -9.92
C GLY A 152 -4.09 3.71 -11.35
N VAL A 153 -5.22 3.68 -12.08
CA VAL A 153 -5.24 3.32 -13.50
C VAL A 153 -4.92 4.52 -14.41
N ILE A 154 -5.50 5.69 -14.13
CA ILE A 154 -5.35 6.87 -15.00
C ILE A 154 -3.95 7.49 -14.85
N GLY A 155 -3.43 7.57 -13.61
CA GLY A 155 -2.18 8.24 -13.30
C GLY A 155 -0.98 7.75 -14.10
N PRO A 156 -0.67 6.45 -14.13
CA PRO A 156 0.47 5.92 -14.87
C PRO A 156 0.45 6.20 -16.37
N VAL A 157 -0.72 6.09 -17.02
CA VAL A 157 -0.87 6.45 -18.46
C VAL A 157 -0.57 7.93 -18.67
N MET A 158 -1.14 8.81 -17.84
CA MET A 158 -0.87 10.24 -17.92
C MET A 158 0.60 10.56 -17.67
N GLY A 159 1.21 9.94 -16.67
CA GLY A 159 2.61 10.11 -16.33
C GLY A 159 3.52 9.71 -17.49
N GLY A 160 3.34 8.48 -18.00
CA GLY A 160 4.10 7.98 -19.14
C GLY A 160 3.97 8.85 -20.38
N PHE A 161 2.75 9.25 -20.74
CA PHE A 161 2.48 10.14 -21.86
C PHE A 161 3.17 11.52 -21.70
N LEU A 162 3.09 12.11 -20.52
CA LEU A 162 3.70 13.42 -20.28
C LEU A 162 5.23 13.35 -20.30
N VAL A 163 5.84 12.31 -19.75
CA VAL A 163 7.30 12.17 -19.77
C VAL A 163 7.80 11.96 -21.20
N GLU A 164 7.14 11.10 -21.98
CA GLU A 164 7.58 10.80 -23.35
C GLU A 164 7.46 11.99 -24.30
N ASN A 165 6.41 12.82 -24.14
CA ASN A 165 6.16 13.96 -25.03
C ASN A 165 6.79 15.28 -24.53
N LEU A 166 7.15 15.36 -23.24
CA LEU A 166 7.73 16.55 -22.65
C LEU A 166 9.07 16.21 -21.97
N ASP A 167 9.03 15.90 -20.68
CA ASP A 167 10.14 15.40 -19.84
C ASP A 167 9.64 15.09 -18.43
N PHE A 168 10.50 14.48 -17.58
CA PHE A 168 10.19 14.20 -16.18
C PHE A 168 9.87 15.46 -15.38
N LYS A 169 10.62 16.55 -15.56
CA LYS A 169 10.42 17.78 -14.77
C LYS A 169 9.07 18.43 -15.05
N ARG A 170 8.64 18.46 -16.32
CA ARG A 170 7.31 19.01 -16.68
C ARG A 170 6.17 18.11 -16.17
N MET A 171 6.33 16.80 -16.24
CA MET A 171 5.38 15.88 -15.62
C MET A 171 5.29 16.10 -14.11
N LEU A 172 6.43 16.24 -13.40
CA LEU A 172 6.48 16.55 -11.98
C LEU A 172 5.88 17.91 -11.64
N MET A 173 6.05 18.93 -12.48
CA MET A 173 5.38 20.23 -12.31
C MET A 173 3.86 20.10 -12.42
N ALA A 174 3.35 19.29 -13.37
CA ALA A 174 1.92 19.01 -13.51
C ALA A 174 1.40 18.27 -12.27
N ALA A 175 2.12 17.25 -11.80
CA ALA A 175 1.80 16.53 -10.58
C ALA A 175 1.79 17.44 -9.34
N ALA A 176 2.80 18.31 -9.21
CA ALA A 176 2.90 19.30 -8.13
C ALA A 176 1.74 20.28 -8.14
N LEU A 177 1.29 20.73 -9.33
CA LEU A 177 0.13 21.62 -9.47
C LEU A 177 -1.15 20.94 -8.98
N LEU A 178 -1.40 19.70 -9.39
CA LEU A 178 -2.56 18.92 -8.91
C LEU A 178 -2.51 18.74 -7.39
N TYR A 179 -1.33 18.43 -6.85
CA TYR A 179 -1.15 18.26 -5.41
C TYR A 179 -1.30 19.59 -4.64
N LEU A 180 -0.83 20.69 -5.20
CA LEU A 180 -1.01 22.04 -4.66
C LEU A 180 -2.49 22.42 -4.59
N MET A 181 -3.26 22.17 -5.66
CA MET A 181 -4.70 22.40 -5.69
C MET A 181 -5.40 21.59 -4.57
N ALA A 182 -5.06 20.31 -4.43
CA ALA A 182 -5.55 19.47 -3.34
C ALA A 182 -5.19 20.05 -1.96
N THR A 183 -3.97 20.55 -1.82
CA THR A 183 -3.49 21.14 -0.56
C THR A 183 -4.26 22.42 -0.19
N ILE A 184 -4.52 23.29 -1.15
CA ILE A 184 -5.34 24.50 -0.93
C ILE A 184 -6.72 24.11 -0.41
N ILE A 185 -7.37 23.12 -1.04
CA ILE A 185 -8.69 22.63 -0.59
C ILE A 185 -8.59 22.07 0.83
N ARG A 186 -7.62 21.22 1.14
CA ARG A 186 -7.46 20.59 2.46
C ARG A 186 -7.14 21.61 3.56
N VAL A 187 -6.32 22.61 3.25
CA VAL A 187 -6.02 23.71 4.20
C VAL A 187 -7.25 24.58 4.45
N SER A 188 -8.06 24.90 3.43
CA SER A 188 -9.30 25.66 3.62
C SER A 188 -10.30 24.89 4.52
N MET A 189 -10.48 23.58 4.27
CA MET A 189 -11.31 22.73 5.11
C MET A 189 -10.84 22.70 6.57
N ALA A 190 -9.52 22.59 6.80
CA ALA A 190 -8.96 22.58 8.15
C ALA A 190 -9.14 23.91 8.88
N ARG A 191 -9.09 25.06 8.18
CA ARG A 191 -9.33 26.39 8.75
C ARG A 191 -10.78 26.56 9.18
N GLU A 192 -11.73 26.08 8.41
CA GLU A 192 -13.16 26.15 8.75
C GLU A 192 -13.49 25.27 9.96
N ALA A 193 -12.98 24.02 9.99
CA ALA A 193 -13.19 23.09 11.08
C ALA A 193 -12.57 23.57 12.41
N SER A 194 -11.45 24.32 12.36
CA SER A 194 -10.78 24.80 13.58
C SER A 194 -11.60 25.80 14.39
N LYS A 195 -12.66 26.35 13.82
CA LYS A 195 -13.59 27.27 14.50
C LYS A 195 -14.62 26.54 15.37
N SER A 196 -14.75 25.23 15.27
CA SER A 196 -15.84 24.46 15.89
C SER A 196 -15.42 23.25 16.75
N MET A 197 -14.12 23.01 17.00
CA MET A 197 -13.68 21.76 17.66
C MET A 197 -12.98 21.96 19.00
N GLU A 198 -13.50 21.26 20.03
CA GLU A 198 -12.75 20.88 21.24
C GLU A 198 -11.87 19.66 20.93
N THR A 199 -10.58 19.76 21.24
CA THR A 199 -9.58 18.70 21.01
C THR A 199 -9.67 17.64 22.10
N SER A 200 -10.10 16.43 21.76
CA SER A 200 -9.91 15.25 22.61
C SER A 200 -8.42 14.83 22.55
N ARG A 201 -7.71 14.97 23.67
CA ARG A 201 -6.32 14.57 23.81
C ARG A 201 -6.25 13.07 24.15
N SER A 202 -5.80 12.24 23.23
CA SER A 202 -5.38 10.87 23.49
C SER A 202 -3.96 10.87 24.07
N GLN A 203 -3.77 10.26 25.26
CA GLN A 203 -2.46 10.09 25.87
C GLN A 203 -1.84 8.76 25.41
N LEU A 204 -0.71 8.84 24.72
CA LEU A 204 0.11 7.65 24.47
C LEU A 204 0.85 7.24 25.75
N SER A 205 0.82 5.94 26.04
CA SER A 205 1.63 5.34 27.09
C SER A 205 2.77 4.51 26.47
N PHE A 206 4.01 4.81 26.83
CA PHE A 206 5.17 3.99 26.46
C PHE A 206 5.05 2.53 26.96
N SER A 207 4.29 2.28 28.00
CA SER A 207 4.02 0.93 28.52
C SER A 207 3.24 0.09 27.51
N SER A 208 2.31 0.68 26.75
CA SER A 208 1.55 -0.02 25.72
C SER A 208 2.45 -0.45 24.55
N LEU A 209 3.46 0.35 24.20
CA LEU A 209 4.42 0.00 23.14
C LEU A 209 5.24 -1.24 23.52
N LYS A 210 5.77 -1.29 24.76
CA LYS A 210 6.55 -2.44 25.26
C LYS A 210 5.70 -3.72 25.31
N THR A 211 4.46 -3.62 25.76
CA THR A 211 3.51 -4.74 25.83
C THR A 211 3.18 -5.26 24.42
N ASN A 212 2.95 -4.36 23.48
CA ASN A 212 2.70 -4.70 22.08
C ASN A 212 3.91 -5.38 21.43
N LEU A 213 5.14 -4.88 21.64
CA LEU A 213 6.36 -5.52 21.14
C LEU A 213 6.55 -6.94 21.71
N GLY A 214 6.30 -7.14 23.00
CA GLY A 214 6.32 -8.47 23.62
C GLY A 214 5.30 -9.42 23.00
N ALA A 215 4.06 -8.95 22.77
CA ALA A 215 3.01 -9.73 22.11
C ALA A 215 3.38 -10.06 20.64
N MET A 216 4.03 -9.12 19.93
CA MET A 216 4.52 -9.33 18.57
C MET A 216 5.55 -10.46 18.49
N ILE A 217 6.54 -10.44 19.38
CA ILE A 217 7.56 -11.50 19.46
C ILE A 217 6.91 -12.84 19.81
N GLY A 218 5.99 -12.87 20.79
CA GLY A 218 5.25 -14.05 21.16
C GLY A 218 4.46 -14.66 20.02
N LEU A 219 3.75 -13.86 19.23
CA LEU A 219 3.00 -14.32 18.04
C LEU A 219 3.94 -14.88 16.95
N THR A 220 5.09 -14.26 16.74
CA THR A 220 6.07 -14.71 15.74
C THR A 220 6.67 -16.08 16.11
N LEU A 221 6.92 -16.31 17.40
CA LEU A 221 7.55 -17.52 17.91
C LEU A 221 6.55 -18.67 18.22
N ALA A 222 5.25 -18.39 18.18
CA ALA A 222 4.22 -19.37 18.55
C ALA A 222 4.14 -20.61 17.63
N GLY A 223 4.78 -20.58 16.45
CA GLY A 223 4.82 -21.73 15.53
C GLY A 223 3.52 -22.07 14.81
N GLY A 224 2.47 -21.26 15.02
CA GLY A 224 1.14 -21.46 14.45
C GLY A 224 0.96 -20.95 13.02
N LEU A 225 -0.29 -20.89 12.57
CA LEU A 225 -0.65 -20.40 11.23
C LEU A 225 -0.06 -19.01 10.94
N PHE A 226 -0.12 -18.09 11.91
CA PHE A 226 0.40 -16.73 11.75
C PHE A 226 1.91 -16.69 11.50
N THR A 227 2.69 -17.52 12.21
CA THR A 227 4.13 -17.68 11.98
C THR A 227 4.43 -18.14 10.55
N TRP A 228 3.66 -19.11 10.03
CA TRP A 228 3.82 -19.59 8.67
C TRP A 228 3.45 -18.52 7.63
N ILE A 229 2.42 -17.70 7.89
CA ILE A 229 2.10 -16.53 7.05
C ILE A 229 3.29 -15.59 6.99
N LEU A 230 3.85 -15.19 8.15
CA LEU A 230 5.00 -14.27 8.19
C LEU A 230 6.23 -14.82 7.49
N LEU A 231 6.55 -16.11 7.69
CA LEU A 231 7.71 -16.73 7.05
C LEU A 231 7.54 -16.83 5.53
N THR A 232 6.39 -17.32 5.09
CA THR A 232 6.13 -17.53 3.65
C THR A 232 6.07 -16.21 2.89
N ASP A 233 5.33 -15.22 3.42
CA ASP A 233 5.25 -13.90 2.82
C ASP A 233 6.52 -13.10 2.99
N GLY A 234 7.20 -13.20 4.13
CA GLY A 234 8.49 -12.54 4.34
C GLY A 234 9.53 -12.96 3.32
N VAL A 235 9.66 -14.27 3.07
CA VAL A 235 10.55 -14.78 2.03
C VAL A 235 10.12 -14.26 0.65
N ARG A 236 8.84 -14.38 0.30
CA ARG A 236 8.31 -13.91 -0.98
C ARG A 236 8.53 -12.40 -1.18
N ASP A 237 8.28 -11.60 -0.14
CA ASP A 237 8.39 -10.14 -0.20
C ASP A 237 9.83 -9.67 -0.41
N ILE A 238 10.84 -10.36 0.16
CA ILE A 238 12.25 -10.11 -0.11
C ILE A 238 12.51 -10.20 -1.62
N PHE A 239 12.16 -11.33 -2.24
CA PHE A 239 12.45 -11.57 -3.65
C PHE A 239 11.61 -10.69 -4.56
N PHE A 240 10.34 -10.47 -4.23
CA PHE A 240 9.47 -9.54 -4.94
C PHE A 240 10.04 -8.11 -4.92
N SER A 241 10.44 -7.63 -3.74
CA SER A 241 11.04 -6.30 -3.58
C SER A 241 12.37 -6.15 -4.33
N MET A 242 13.14 -7.24 -4.41
CA MET A 242 14.41 -7.31 -5.14
C MET A 242 14.24 -7.13 -6.65
N SER A 243 13.16 -7.63 -7.25
CA SER A 243 12.89 -7.52 -8.68
C SER A 243 11.97 -6.35 -9.03
N PHE A 244 10.89 -6.15 -8.27
CA PHE A 244 9.87 -5.15 -8.60
C PHE A 244 10.40 -3.72 -8.60
N SER A 245 11.39 -3.40 -7.77
CA SER A 245 12.06 -2.09 -7.73
C SER A 245 12.74 -1.72 -9.06
N PHE A 246 13.07 -2.71 -9.89
CA PHE A 246 13.73 -2.52 -11.17
C PHE A 246 12.84 -2.82 -12.37
N LEU A 247 11.56 -3.11 -12.15
CA LEU A 247 10.69 -3.59 -13.22
C LEU A 247 10.54 -2.57 -14.35
N SER A 248 10.39 -1.28 -14.06
CA SER A 248 10.30 -0.22 -15.07
C SER A 248 11.62 -0.05 -15.84
N VAL A 249 12.76 -0.13 -15.15
CA VAL A 249 14.10 -0.10 -15.78
C VAL A 249 14.28 -1.33 -16.69
N TYR A 250 13.88 -2.52 -16.23
CA TYR A 250 13.92 -3.73 -17.06
C TYR A 250 13.06 -3.60 -18.33
N MET A 251 11.87 -3.02 -18.20
CA MET A 251 10.97 -2.77 -19.32
C MET A 251 11.56 -1.79 -20.34
N GLN A 252 12.28 -0.78 -19.88
CA GLN A 252 12.92 0.18 -20.79
C GLN A 252 14.21 -0.36 -21.39
N ASP A 253 15.17 -0.80 -20.57
CA ASP A 253 16.52 -1.10 -21.01
C ASP A 253 16.64 -2.48 -21.68
N ILE A 254 15.88 -3.48 -21.23
CA ILE A 254 15.97 -4.86 -21.71
C ILE A 254 14.82 -5.18 -22.66
N ALA A 255 13.58 -4.84 -22.30
CA ALA A 255 12.42 -5.12 -23.13
C ALA A 255 12.27 -4.10 -24.29
N GLY A 256 12.90 -2.93 -24.23
CA GLY A 256 12.85 -1.90 -25.28
C GLY A 256 11.52 -1.15 -25.34
N LEU A 257 10.75 -1.13 -24.23
CA LEU A 257 9.47 -0.41 -24.17
C LEU A 257 9.68 1.08 -23.97
N THR A 258 8.81 1.89 -24.57
CA THR A 258 8.77 3.32 -24.32
C THR A 258 8.19 3.65 -22.95
N ILE A 259 8.43 4.85 -22.43
CA ILE A 259 7.93 5.27 -21.12
C ILE A 259 6.40 5.29 -21.10
N SER A 260 5.74 5.71 -22.20
CA SER A 260 4.28 5.62 -22.33
C SER A 260 3.77 4.17 -22.27
N GLN A 261 4.46 3.24 -22.91
CA GLN A 261 4.11 1.83 -22.86
C GLN A 261 4.26 1.28 -21.43
N ILE A 262 5.30 1.66 -20.69
CA ILE A 262 5.50 1.28 -19.28
C ILE A 262 4.36 1.83 -18.40
N GLY A 263 3.99 3.10 -18.60
CA GLY A 263 2.82 3.70 -17.94
C GLY A 263 1.52 2.94 -18.26
N LEU A 264 1.32 2.56 -19.53
CA LEU A 264 0.18 1.76 -19.96
C LEU A 264 0.17 0.36 -19.30
N MET A 265 1.32 -0.32 -19.21
CA MET A 265 1.45 -1.62 -18.54
C MET A 265 1.05 -1.52 -17.06
N SER A 266 1.49 -0.48 -16.35
CA SER A 266 1.09 -0.23 -14.97
C SER A 266 -0.41 -0.02 -14.83
N SER A 267 -1.05 0.65 -15.78
CA SER A 267 -2.50 0.84 -15.81
C SER A 267 -3.26 -0.46 -16.13
N ILE A 268 -2.77 -1.26 -17.06
CA ILE A 268 -3.33 -2.59 -17.37
C ILE A 268 -3.28 -3.50 -16.13
N PHE A 269 -2.17 -3.48 -15.40
CA PHE A 269 -2.06 -4.17 -14.11
C PHE A 269 -3.16 -3.71 -13.14
N GLY A 270 -3.34 -2.41 -12.97
CA GLY A 270 -4.37 -1.83 -12.08
C GLY A 270 -5.78 -2.26 -12.46
N VAL A 271 -6.11 -2.21 -13.76
CA VAL A 271 -7.41 -2.68 -14.28
C VAL A 271 -7.63 -4.17 -13.99
N ALA A 272 -6.63 -5.01 -14.30
CA ALA A 272 -6.71 -6.45 -14.06
C ALA A 272 -6.88 -6.78 -12.57
N MET A 273 -6.13 -6.09 -11.71
CA MET A 273 -6.25 -6.23 -10.25
C MET A 273 -7.66 -5.86 -9.78
N MET A 274 -8.18 -4.69 -10.16
CA MET A 274 -9.52 -4.24 -9.75
C MET A 274 -10.63 -5.16 -10.24
N ALA A 275 -10.56 -5.62 -11.48
CA ALA A 275 -11.56 -6.51 -12.08
C ALA A 275 -11.73 -7.84 -11.33
N VAL A 276 -10.63 -8.32 -10.72
CA VAL A 276 -10.61 -9.62 -10.03
C VAL A 276 -10.91 -9.50 -8.52
N MET A 277 -10.77 -8.33 -7.89
CA MET A 277 -10.92 -8.20 -6.43
C MET A 277 -12.27 -8.70 -5.90
N ILE A 278 -13.38 -8.40 -6.58
CA ILE A 278 -14.73 -8.85 -6.16
C ILE A 278 -14.89 -10.36 -6.37
N PRO A 279 -14.64 -10.91 -7.57
CA PRO A 279 -14.63 -12.37 -7.77
C PRO A 279 -13.67 -13.12 -6.80
N ALA A 280 -12.53 -12.54 -6.49
CA ALA A 280 -11.56 -13.11 -5.57
C ALA A 280 -12.11 -13.23 -4.14
N GLY A 281 -12.83 -12.22 -3.65
CA GLY A 281 -13.52 -12.30 -2.36
C GLY A 281 -14.51 -13.46 -2.33
N TRP A 282 -15.38 -13.57 -3.35
CA TRP A 282 -16.32 -14.69 -3.45
C TRP A 282 -15.62 -16.06 -3.55
N LEU A 283 -14.49 -16.13 -4.26
CA LEU A 283 -13.70 -17.36 -4.37
C LEU A 283 -13.09 -17.75 -3.00
N ALA A 284 -12.58 -16.76 -2.24
CA ALA A 284 -12.05 -16.98 -0.91
C ALA A 284 -13.12 -17.48 0.07
N ASP A 285 -14.32 -16.89 0.02
CA ASP A 285 -15.44 -17.30 0.86
C ASP A 285 -15.91 -18.74 0.56
N LYS A 286 -15.92 -19.13 -0.73
CA LYS A 286 -16.41 -20.44 -1.16
C LYS A 286 -15.39 -21.55 -1.03
N PHE A 287 -14.12 -21.30 -1.34
CA PHE A 287 -13.06 -22.33 -1.43
C PHE A 287 -11.93 -22.14 -0.41
N GLY A 288 -12.01 -21.07 0.37
CA GLY A 288 -11.03 -20.73 1.40
C GLY A 288 -9.88 -19.85 0.88
N GLU A 289 -9.33 -19.03 1.77
CA GLU A 289 -8.27 -18.06 1.47
C GLU A 289 -7.01 -18.71 0.92
N ARG A 290 -6.71 -19.93 1.37
CA ARG A 290 -5.55 -20.72 0.96
C ARG A 290 -5.47 -20.91 -0.55
N LEU A 291 -6.61 -21.20 -1.21
CA LEU A 291 -6.65 -21.40 -2.66
C LEU A 291 -6.31 -20.12 -3.41
N ASN A 292 -6.89 -18.99 -3.00
CA ASN A 292 -6.62 -17.71 -3.63
C ASN A 292 -5.13 -17.35 -3.53
N ILE A 293 -4.53 -17.56 -2.35
CA ILE A 293 -3.11 -17.24 -2.12
C ILE A 293 -2.21 -18.17 -2.97
N ALA A 294 -2.50 -19.47 -3.02
CA ALA A 294 -1.75 -20.42 -3.83
C ALA A 294 -1.82 -20.08 -5.33
N ILE A 295 -3.01 -19.76 -5.84
CA ILE A 295 -3.19 -19.33 -7.25
C ILE A 295 -2.46 -18.01 -7.50
N SER A 296 -2.55 -17.05 -6.56
CA SER A 296 -1.82 -15.79 -6.66
C SER A 296 -0.32 -16.00 -6.81
N PHE A 297 0.28 -16.85 -5.97
CA PHE A 297 1.71 -17.16 -6.03
C PHE A 297 2.10 -17.81 -7.37
N LEU A 298 1.27 -18.73 -7.88
CA LEU A 298 1.45 -19.33 -9.19
C LEU A 298 1.42 -18.29 -10.29
N LEU A 299 0.40 -17.42 -10.31
CA LEU A 299 0.26 -16.38 -11.33
C LEU A 299 1.41 -15.36 -11.27
N MET A 300 1.86 -14.98 -10.06
CA MET A 300 3.03 -14.12 -9.90
C MET A 300 4.30 -14.78 -10.42
N SER A 301 4.51 -16.08 -10.13
CA SER A 301 5.64 -16.84 -10.67
C SER A 301 5.62 -16.88 -12.21
N VAL A 302 4.45 -17.20 -12.79
CA VAL A 302 4.28 -17.26 -14.25
C VAL A 302 4.50 -15.88 -14.88
N SER A 303 3.92 -14.83 -14.32
CA SER A 303 4.05 -13.45 -14.82
C SER A 303 5.51 -13.00 -14.83
N ILE A 304 6.18 -13.08 -13.67
CA ILE A 304 7.57 -12.60 -13.53
C ILE A 304 8.51 -13.48 -14.36
N GLY A 305 8.31 -14.80 -14.36
CA GLY A 305 9.07 -15.74 -15.18
C GLY A 305 8.90 -15.46 -16.69
N MET A 306 7.67 -15.20 -17.14
CA MET A 306 7.39 -14.78 -18.51
C MET A 306 8.12 -13.49 -18.87
N ILE A 307 8.00 -12.45 -18.04
CA ILE A 307 8.66 -11.16 -18.26
C ILE A 307 10.18 -11.33 -18.39
N ALA A 308 10.79 -12.18 -17.55
CA ALA A 308 12.24 -12.41 -17.55
C ALA A 308 12.74 -13.26 -18.75
N THR A 309 11.88 -14.07 -19.35
CA THR A 309 12.26 -15.00 -20.42
C THR A 309 11.83 -14.55 -21.82
N VAL A 310 10.94 -13.56 -21.92
CA VAL A 310 10.55 -12.99 -23.21
C VAL A 310 11.78 -12.35 -23.88
N PRO A 311 12.04 -12.66 -25.18
CA PRO A 311 13.17 -12.06 -25.89
C PRO A 311 13.11 -10.52 -25.90
N PRO A 312 14.27 -9.82 -25.80
CA PRO A 312 14.33 -8.38 -25.95
C PRO A 312 13.64 -7.88 -27.23
N ASN A 313 13.05 -6.69 -27.18
CA ASN A 313 12.34 -6.08 -28.30
C ASN A 313 11.14 -6.89 -28.83
N SER A 314 10.59 -7.81 -28.03
CA SER A 314 9.32 -8.44 -28.36
C SER A 314 8.19 -7.43 -28.37
N PRO A 315 7.09 -7.66 -29.13
CA PRO A 315 5.95 -6.73 -29.16
C PRO A 315 5.42 -6.42 -27.76
N ALA A 316 5.09 -5.15 -27.51
CA ALA A 316 4.64 -4.66 -26.18
C ALA A 316 3.48 -5.46 -25.59
N TRP A 317 2.55 -5.96 -26.42
CA TRP A 317 1.41 -6.75 -25.95
C TRP A 317 1.82 -8.05 -25.25
N VAL A 318 2.98 -8.63 -25.60
CA VAL A 318 3.50 -9.85 -24.94
C VAL A 318 3.81 -9.55 -23.47
N TYR A 319 4.49 -8.44 -23.20
CA TYR A 319 4.72 -7.98 -21.83
C TYR A 319 3.41 -7.61 -21.14
N GLY A 320 2.45 -7.01 -21.90
CA GLY A 320 1.10 -6.70 -21.40
C GLY A 320 0.36 -7.91 -20.83
N VAL A 321 0.50 -9.09 -21.45
CA VAL A 321 -0.04 -10.34 -20.91
C VAL A 321 0.56 -10.66 -19.54
N GLY A 322 1.88 -10.52 -19.37
CA GLY A 322 2.55 -10.69 -18.09
C GLY A 322 1.98 -9.74 -17.02
N TRP A 323 1.79 -8.46 -17.35
CA TRP A 323 1.22 -7.47 -16.44
C TRP A 323 -0.25 -7.77 -16.07
N ILE A 324 -1.07 -8.28 -17.01
CA ILE A 324 -2.43 -8.75 -16.73
C ILE A 324 -2.39 -9.90 -15.72
N ILE A 325 -1.54 -10.91 -15.96
CA ILE A 325 -1.40 -12.07 -15.07
C ILE A 325 -0.95 -11.63 -13.67
N ALA A 326 0.01 -10.68 -13.58
CA ALA A 326 0.42 -10.10 -12.30
C ALA A 326 -0.74 -9.39 -11.58
N GLY A 327 -1.50 -8.57 -12.30
CA GLY A 327 -2.66 -7.86 -11.75
C GLY A 327 -3.72 -8.82 -11.20
N ILE A 328 -4.04 -9.87 -11.94
CA ILE A 328 -4.95 -10.94 -11.48
C ILE A 328 -4.38 -11.60 -10.22
N GLY A 329 -3.08 -11.93 -10.21
CA GLY A 329 -2.42 -12.54 -9.06
C GLY A 329 -2.53 -11.70 -7.80
N VAL A 330 -2.20 -10.41 -7.86
CA VAL A 330 -2.32 -9.49 -6.71
C VAL A 330 -3.79 -9.29 -6.30
N GLY A 331 -4.71 -9.17 -7.28
CA GLY A 331 -6.14 -9.04 -7.03
C GLY A 331 -6.75 -10.25 -6.30
N LEU A 332 -6.23 -11.46 -6.52
CA LEU A 332 -6.63 -12.67 -5.80
C LEU A 332 -6.11 -12.71 -4.36
N ALA A 333 -4.89 -12.27 -4.13
CA ALA A 333 -4.28 -12.31 -2.81
C ALA A 333 -4.89 -11.27 -1.86
N THR A 334 -5.14 -10.06 -2.33
CA THR A 334 -5.52 -8.90 -1.50
C THR A 334 -6.71 -9.18 -0.57
N PRO A 335 -7.87 -9.70 -1.02
CA PRO A 335 -9.00 -9.98 -0.13
C PRO A 335 -8.81 -11.22 0.75
N ALA A 336 -7.81 -12.07 0.49
CA ALA A 336 -7.60 -13.32 1.21
C ALA A 336 -6.76 -13.14 2.50
N TYR A 337 -5.81 -12.19 2.53
CA TYR A 337 -4.88 -12.07 3.66
C TYR A 337 -5.51 -11.58 4.95
N GLN A 338 -6.35 -10.56 4.90
CA GLN A 338 -6.95 -10.00 6.11
C GLN A 338 -7.85 -11.02 6.86
N PRO A 339 -8.76 -11.74 6.17
CA PRO A 339 -9.53 -12.82 6.81
C PRO A 339 -8.63 -13.94 7.33
N LEU A 340 -7.60 -14.35 6.57
CA LEU A 340 -6.67 -15.41 7.00
C LEU A 340 -5.93 -15.02 8.29
N ILE A 341 -5.40 -13.80 8.38
CA ILE A 341 -4.73 -13.29 9.59
C ILE A 341 -5.73 -13.21 10.75
N SER A 342 -6.96 -12.73 10.50
CA SER A 342 -7.98 -12.63 11.55
C SER A 342 -8.39 -13.99 12.13
N LYS A 343 -8.32 -15.05 11.33
CA LYS A 343 -8.57 -16.45 11.75
C LYS A 343 -7.34 -17.08 12.43
N ALA A 344 -6.15 -16.56 12.14
CA ALA A 344 -4.89 -17.08 12.68
C ALA A 344 -4.59 -16.64 14.12
N VAL A 345 -5.25 -15.57 14.61
CA VAL A 345 -4.94 -14.96 15.92
C VAL A 345 -6.22 -14.64 16.70
N PRO A 346 -6.19 -14.68 18.06
CA PRO A 346 -7.30 -14.26 18.90
C PRO A 346 -7.72 -12.80 18.63
N GLN A 347 -9.01 -12.49 18.79
CA GLN A 347 -9.60 -11.18 18.48
C GLN A 347 -8.83 -10.01 19.12
N ARG A 348 -8.39 -10.15 20.38
CA ARG A 348 -7.63 -9.13 21.12
C ARG A 348 -6.26 -8.81 20.52
N LEU A 349 -5.68 -9.70 19.70
CA LEU A 349 -4.35 -9.56 19.12
C LEU A 349 -4.38 -9.21 17.62
N ARG A 350 -5.56 -9.13 16.97
CA ARG A 350 -5.70 -8.86 15.54
C ARG A 350 -5.01 -7.57 15.11
N GLY A 351 -5.19 -6.48 15.85
CA GLY A 351 -4.53 -5.22 15.55
C GLY A 351 -3.00 -5.33 15.59
N VAL A 352 -2.46 -6.02 16.59
CA VAL A 352 -1.03 -6.31 16.71
C VAL A 352 -0.55 -7.18 15.55
N ALA A 353 -1.33 -8.20 15.17
CA ALA A 353 -0.98 -9.10 14.06
C ALA A 353 -0.95 -8.38 12.70
N TYR A 354 -1.93 -7.50 12.42
CA TYR A 354 -1.91 -6.69 11.20
C TYR A 354 -0.73 -5.71 11.16
N GLY A 355 -0.45 -5.05 12.30
CA GLY A 355 0.71 -4.17 12.42
C GLY A 355 2.03 -4.93 12.24
N LEU A 356 2.16 -6.11 12.85
CA LEU A 356 3.33 -6.97 12.70
C LEU A 356 3.51 -7.45 11.26
N PHE A 357 2.43 -7.92 10.62
CA PHE A 357 2.45 -8.35 9.23
C PHE A 357 3.01 -7.24 8.33
N SER A 358 2.45 -6.03 8.41
CA SER A 358 2.91 -4.90 7.59
C SER A 358 4.34 -4.46 7.91
N THR A 359 4.74 -4.42 9.20
CA THR A 359 6.04 -3.90 9.62
C THR A 359 7.16 -4.92 9.42
N SER A 360 6.91 -6.20 9.73
CA SER A 360 7.93 -7.27 9.60
C SER A 360 8.32 -7.49 8.15
N LEU A 361 7.37 -7.50 7.23
CA LEU A 361 7.66 -7.60 5.80
C LEU A 361 8.55 -6.44 5.36
N GLY A 362 8.22 -5.21 5.74
CA GLY A 362 9.02 -4.02 5.42
C GLY A 362 10.46 -4.08 5.96
N LEU A 363 10.67 -4.55 7.20
CA LEU A 363 12.00 -4.65 7.80
C LEU A 363 12.85 -5.76 7.16
N VAL A 364 12.26 -6.92 6.94
CA VAL A 364 12.97 -8.08 6.39
C VAL A 364 13.34 -7.86 4.91
N SER A 365 12.47 -7.19 4.14
CA SER A 365 12.72 -6.88 2.72
C SER A 365 13.54 -5.61 2.50
N LEU A 366 13.94 -4.89 3.56
CA LEU A 366 14.64 -3.61 3.46
C LEU A 366 15.93 -3.68 2.62
N PRO A 367 16.86 -4.66 2.76
CA PRO A 367 18.07 -4.74 1.95
C PRO A 367 17.82 -5.32 0.54
N ALA A 368 16.63 -5.83 0.26
CA ALA A 368 16.36 -6.58 -0.95
C ALA A 368 16.59 -5.78 -2.25
N PRO A 369 16.18 -4.50 -2.38
CA PRO A 369 16.46 -3.74 -3.59
C PRO A 369 17.95 -3.56 -3.86
N MET A 370 18.76 -3.29 -2.82
CA MET A 370 20.22 -3.18 -2.98
C MET A 370 20.83 -4.50 -3.45
N ILE A 371 20.39 -5.62 -2.87
CA ILE A 371 20.84 -6.96 -3.30
C ILE A 371 20.40 -7.21 -4.75
N GLY A 372 19.18 -6.85 -5.12
CA GLY A 372 18.67 -6.97 -6.49
C GLY A 372 19.49 -6.21 -7.51
N GLY A 373 19.85 -4.95 -7.21
CA GLY A 373 20.72 -4.13 -8.07
C GLY A 373 22.12 -4.75 -8.25
N TYR A 374 22.69 -5.27 -7.16
CA TYR A 374 23.97 -5.97 -7.22
C TYR A 374 23.91 -7.26 -8.08
N LEU A 375 22.86 -8.06 -7.92
CA LEU A 375 22.65 -9.27 -8.72
C LEU A 375 22.42 -8.96 -10.20
N TRP A 376 21.72 -7.87 -10.49
CA TRP A 376 21.52 -7.37 -11.85
C TRP A 376 22.86 -7.06 -12.54
N GLU A 377 23.77 -6.35 -11.87
CA GLU A 377 25.07 -5.99 -12.46
C GLU A 377 26.05 -7.15 -12.51
N LYS A 378 26.10 -8.01 -11.50
CA LYS A 378 27.12 -9.06 -11.36
C LYS A 378 26.75 -10.37 -12.03
N VAL A 379 25.46 -10.64 -12.20
CA VAL A 379 24.99 -11.91 -12.79
C VAL A 379 24.29 -11.64 -14.13
N SER A 380 23.10 -11.09 -14.10
CA SER A 380 22.37 -10.62 -15.30
C SER A 380 21.13 -9.81 -14.91
N PRO A 381 20.60 -8.96 -15.82
CA PRO A 381 19.34 -8.24 -15.59
C PRO A 381 18.15 -9.15 -15.30
N GLN A 382 18.11 -10.36 -15.86
CA GLN A 382 17.04 -11.34 -15.71
C GLN A 382 17.10 -12.05 -14.36
N PHE A 383 18.28 -12.16 -13.74
CA PHE A 383 18.50 -13.04 -12.59
C PHE A 383 17.63 -12.71 -11.38
N PRO A 384 17.46 -11.43 -10.92
CA PRO A 384 16.55 -11.09 -9.83
C PRO A 384 15.10 -11.53 -10.10
N PHE A 385 14.64 -11.40 -11.35
CA PHE A 385 13.28 -11.78 -11.76
C PHE A 385 13.11 -13.30 -11.78
N MET A 386 14.07 -14.05 -12.33
CA MET A 386 14.04 -15.52 -12.34
C MET A 386 14.03 -16.08 -10.91
N LEU A 387 14.83 -15.48 -10.03
CA LEU A 387 14.90 -15.89 -8.63
C LEU A 387 13.56 -15.61 -7.92
N THR A 388 12.93 -14.46 -8.19
CA THR A 388 11.59 -14.11 -7.68
C THR A 388 10.53 -15.08 -8.19
N ALA A 389 10.56 -15.44 -9.48
CA ALA A 389 9.65 -16.42 -10.06
C ALA A 389 9.80 -17.79 -9.40
N ALA A 390 11.04 -18.27 -9.23
CA ALA A 390 11.33 -19.56 -8.60
C ALA A 390 10.85 -19.60 -7.14
N ILE A 391 11.14 -18.57 -6.36
CA ILE A 391 10.71 -18.49 -4.94
C ILE A 391 9.20 -18.37 -4.83
N SER A 392 8.55 -17.58 -5.71
CA SER A 392 7.08 -17.49 -5.74
C SER A 392 6.45 -18.87 -6.01
N LEU A 393 7.06 -19.68 -6.87
CA LEU A 393 6.62 -21.05 -7.13
C LEU A 393 6.83 -21.96 -5.91
N LEU A 394 8.02 -21.91 -5.29
CA LEU A 394 8.36 -22.73 -4.13
C LEU A 394 7.48 -22.39 -2.91
N THR A 395 7.11 -21.13 -2.72
CA THR A 395 6.27 -20.70 -1.61
C THR A 395 4.81 -21.16 -1.73
N ILE A 396 4.37 -21.67 -2.87
CA ILE A 396 3.06 -22.34 -3.01
C ILE A 396 2.96 -23.54 -2.06
N VAL A 397 4.03 -24.31 -1.89
CA VAL A 397 4.03 -25.52 -1.06
C VAL A 397 3.71 -25.21 0.41
N PRO A 398 4.48 -24.33 1.10
CA PRO A 398 4.15 -23.99 2.47
C PRO A 398 2.79 -23.28 2.60
N ALA A 399 2.41 -22.42 1.65
CA ALA A 399 1.10 -21.79 1.65
C ALA A 399 -0.03 -22.84 1.57
N TRP A 400 0.11 -23.81 0.68
CA TRP A 400 -0.89 -24.89 0.55
C TRP A 400 -0.96 -25.80 1.76
N LEU A 401 0.15 -26.15 2.37
CA LEU A 401 0.22 -27.08 3.48
C LEU A 401 -0.13 -26.43 4.83
N LYS A 402 0.28 -25.18 5.03
CA LYS A 402 0.25 -24.52 6.36
C LYS A 402 -0.86 -23.48 6.52
N PHE A 403 -1.41 -22.90 5.42
CA PHE A 403 -2.48 -21.91 5.50
C PHE A 403 -3.87 -22.55 5.63
N LYS A 404 -3.92 -23.73 6.22
CA LYS A 404 -5.17 -24.42 6.54
C LYS A 404 -5.70 -23.89 7.87
N VAL A 405 -6.88 -23.25 7.85
CA VAL A 405 -7.60 -22.89 9.06
C VAL A 405 -8.27 -24.15 9.60
N SER A 406 -7.82 -24.65 10.76
CA SER A 406 -8.55 -25.70 11.49
C SER A 406 -9.81 -25.07 12.09
N GLY A 407 -10.97 -25.73 11.95
CA GLY A 407 -12.29 -25.18 12.29
C GLY A 407 -12.56 -24.82 13.76
N ASP A 408 -11.58 -24.94 14.66
CA ASP A 408 -11.83 -24.91 16.12
C ASP A 408 -11.18 -23.73 16.89
N VAL A 409 -10.79 -22.64 16.23
CA VAL A 409 -10.21 -21.50 16.97
C VAL A 409 -11.27 -20.61 17.64
N ASN A 410 -12.56 -20.84 17.39
CA ASN A 410 -13.66 -20.04 17.96
C ASN A 410 -14.42 -20.71 19.12
N GLU A 411 -14.03 -21.90 19.58
CA GLU A 411 -14.58 -22.51 20.78
C GLU A 411 -13.63 -22.38 21.98
N THR A 412 -13.29 -21.17 22.40
CA THR A 412 -13.07 -20.91 23.82
C THR A 412 -14.46 -20.75 24.43
N PRO A 413 -14.85 -21.58 25.40
CA PRO A 413 -16.11 -21.39 26.11
C PRO A 413 -16.15 -19.98 26.69
N PRO A 414 -17.34 -19.35 26.79
CA PRO A 414 -17.46 -18.06 27.44
C PRO A 414 -16.82 -18.21 28.84
N VAL A 415 -15.91 -17.28 29.14
CA VAL A 415 -15.39 -17.16 30.52
C VAL A 415 -16.63 -16.93 31.37
N GLU A 416 -17.03 -17.93 32.17
CA GLU A 416 -18.05 -17.78 33.18
C GLU A 416 -17.68 -16.53 34.00
N ASP A 417 -18.60 -15.59 34.06
CA ASP A 417 -18.50 -14.42 34.94
C ASP A 417 -18.24 -14.95 36.36
N GLN A 418 -17.00 -14.86 36.80
CA GLN A 418 -16.71 -15.04 38.21
C GLN A 418 -17.51 -13.98 38.97
N PRO A 419 -18.40 -14.39 39.88
CA PRO A 419 -19.17 -13.42 40.66
C PRO A 419 -18.18 -12.52 41.43
N ALA A 420 -18.43 -11.21 41.33
CA ALA A 420 -17.66 -10.21 42.03
C ALA A 420 -17.57 -10.59 43.52
N ALA A 421 -16.35 -10.65 44.04
CA ALA A 421 -16.11 -10.88 45.48
C ALA A 421 -16.90 -9.82 46.30
N PRO A 422 -17.56 -10.22 47.39
CA PRO A 422 -18.32 -9.29 48.22
C PRO A 422 -17.37 -8.25 48.82
N VAL A 423 -17.73 -6.99 48.65
CA VAL A 423 -17.09 -5.88 49.32
C VAL A 423 -17.34 -6.06 50.83
N SER A 424 -16.28 -6.30 51.60
CA SER A 424 -16.35 -6.28 53.06
C SER A 424 -16.53 -4.84 53.53
N GLU A 425 -17.58 -4.64 54.34
CA GLU A 425 -17.89 -3.40 55.07
C GLU A 425 -16.72 -2.98 56.00
#